data_c94796c8b5f686429b036be44e00a759
#
_entry.id   c94796c8b5f686429b036be44e00a759
#
_cell.length_a   1.000
_cell.length_b   1.000
_cell.length_c   1.000
_cell.angle_alpha   90.00
_cell.angle_beta   90.00
_cell.angle_gamma   90.00
#
_symmetry.space_group_name_H-M   'P 1'
#
loop_
_entity.id
_entity.type
_entity.pdbx_description
1 polymer ?
#
loop_
_entity_poly.entity_id
_entity_poly.type
_entity_poly.pdbx_seq_one_letter_code
_entity_poly.pdbx_strand_id
1 'polypeptide(L)'
;GTNGDALSFRIKTDKMIGYIPVVLLIRAFDNESYLSHLGSGADRLELRTESICRLRANIRMLVENRMVLRERVKLFLSDAVFPMVPTKEEMETENTDQIFMDKVNKILEKNLSTDKYTIDKLSIDIGMSRTAFYSRIREITGNPPENYIYSFKMDRALKLLASQQYTVSEIAGMLGYCDAKYFGKKFKDFYHVCPTDYIKSIIG
;
A
#
# COMPACT_ATOMS: atom_id res chain seq x y z
N GLY A 1 31.79 -2.55 -9.10
CA GLY A 1 30.38 -2.40 -8.74
C GLY A 1 30.24 -1.27 -7.76
N THR A 2 29.28 -0.36 -7.98
CA THR A 2 28.95 0.69 -7.03
C THR A 2 28.56 0.06 -5.69
N ASN A 3 29.26 0.42 -4.62
CA ASN A 3 28.93 -0.04 -3.28
C ASN A 3 27.54 0.52 -2.91
N GLY A 4 26.59 -0.37 -2.61
CA GLY A 4 25.23 0.01 -2.24
C GLY A 4 25.16 1.01 -1.08
N ASP A 5 26.11 0.90 -0.13
CA ASP A 5 26.23 1.81 1.00
C ASP A 5 26.57 3.23 0.56
N ALA A 6 27.52 3.38 -0.35
CA ALA A 6 27.90 4.69 -0.90
C ALA A 6 26.75 5.33 -1.68
N LEU A 7 25.96 4.53 -2.43
CA LEU A 7 24.77 5.03 -3.12
C LEU A 7 23.68 5.45 -2.14
N SER A 8 23.41 4.64 -1.12
CA SER A 8 22.45 4.96 -0.05
C SER A 8 22.82 6.25 0.65
N PHE A 9 24.09 6.39 1.06
CA PHE A 9 24.60 7.59 1.71
C PHE A 9 24.43 8.84 0.82
N ARG A 10 24.75 8.74 -0.47
CA ARG A 10 24.53 9.86 -1.41
C ARG A 10 23.08 10.26 -1.53
N ILE A 11 22.16 9.28 -1.65
CA ILE A 11 20.71 9.54 -1.70
C ILE A 11 20.28 10.24 -0.41
N LYS A 12 20.71 9.74 0.75
CA LYS A 12 20.27 10.24 2.06
C LYS A 12 20.82 11.61 2.43
N THR A 13 21.98 11.97 1.91
CA THR A 13 22.58 13.28 2.13
C THR A 13 22.14 14.33 1.10
N ASP A 14 21.48 13.93 0.04
CA ASP A 14 20.96 14.85 -0.97
C ASP A 14 19.72 15.57 -0.43
N LYS A 15 19.72 16.92 -0.55
CA LYS A 15 18.65 17.78 -0.04
C LYS A 15 17.32 17.59 -0.77
N MET A 16 17.34 17.15 -2.04
CA MET A 16 16.16 17.03 -2.89
C MET A 16 15.52 15.64 -2.80
N ILE A 17 16.32 14.58 -2.62
CA ILE A 17 15.86 13.18 -2.65
C ILE A 17 16.11 12.42 -1.34
N GLY A 18 16.76 13.02 -0.35
CA GLY A 18 17.10 12.36 0.93
C GLY A 18 15.88 11.84 1.71
N TYR A 19 14.69 12.35 1.41
CA TYR A 19 13.43 11.89 1.98
C TYR A 19 12.95 10.54 1.42
N ILE A 20 13.49 10.06 0.29
CA ILE A 20 13.08 8.79 -0.32
C ILE A 20 13.52 7.63 0.57
N PRO A 21 12.61 6.67 0.93
CA PRO A 21 13.00 5.49 1.68
C PRO A 21 13.99 4.63 0.90
N VAL A 22 15.06 4.22 1.56
CA VAL A 22 16.10 3.34 0.99
C VAL A 22 16.15 2.04 1.77
N VAL A 23 16.00 0.93 1.07
CA VAL A 23 16.18 -0.42 1.61
C VAL A 23 17.43 -1.02 0.97
N LEU A 24 18.41 -1.38 1.78
CA LEU A 24 19.59 -2.11 1.32
C LEU A 24 19.38 -3.60 1.46
N LEU A 25 19.62 -4.33 0.36
CA LEU A 25 19.62 -5.78 0.34
C LEU A 25 21.05 -6.29 0.57
N ILE A 26 21.29 -6.89 1.73
CA ILE A 26 22.59 -7.42 2.15
C ILE A 26 22.64 -8.93 1.98
N ARG A 27 23.84 -9.49 1.89
CA ARG A 27 24.03 -10.93 1.69
C ARG A 27 23.98 -11.74 2.99
N ALA A 28 24.48 -11.17 4.07
CA ALA A 28 24.52 -11.78 5.39
C ALA A 28 24.45 -10.72 6.48
N PHE A 29 23.98 -11.07 7.67
CA PHE A 29 24.08 -10.28 8.88
C PHE A 29 25.32 -10.79 9.65
N ASP A 30 26.49 -10.31 9.30
CA ASP A 30 27.68 -10.42 10.15
C ASP A 30 27.92 -9.08 10.88
N ASN A 31 28.54 -9.13 12.06
CA ASN A 31 28.66 -7.95 12.93
C ASN A 31 29.47 -6.79 12.31
N GLU A 32 30.48 -7.09 11.51
CA GLU A 32 31.33 -6.06 10.89
C GLU A 32 30.62 -5.38 9.70
N SER A 33 30.06 -6.16 8.79
CA SER A 33 29.35 -5.61 7.65
C SER A 33 28.03 -4.94 8.05
N TYR A 34 27.37 -5.43 9.10
CA TYR A 34 26.15 -4.79 9.61
C TYR A 34 26.40 -3.36 10.10
N LEU A 35 27.48 -3.15 10.86
CA LEU A 35 27.85 -1.81 11.34
C LEU A 35 28.20 -0.86 10.19
N SER A 36 28.89 -1.36 9.16
CA SER A 36 29.21 -0.55 7.97
C SER A 36 27.95 -0.16 7.19
N HIS A 37 26.99 -1.06 7.07
CA HIS A 37 25.72 -0.79 6.40
C HIS A 37 24.83 0.19 7.17
N LEU A 38 24.87 0.20 8.52
CA LEU A 38 24.19 1.20 9.34
C LEU A 38 24.67 2.63 9.03
N GLY A 39 25.97 2.80 8.77
CA GLY A 39 26.56 4.09 8.39
C GLY A 39 26.09 4.63 7.03
N SER A 40 25.46 3.79 6.20
CA SER A 40 24.93 4.18 4.89
C SER A 40 23.71 5.09 4.95
N GLY A 41 23.08 5.24 6.13
CA GLY A 41 21.84 6.01 6.31
C GLY A 41 20.60 5.35 5.69
N ALA A 42 20.67 4.09 5.25
CA ALA A 42 19.51 3.36 4.76
C ALA A 42 18.42 3.26 5.84
N ASP A 43 17.15 3.38 5.46
CA ASP A 43 16.04 3.25 6.40
C ASP A 43 15.83 1.82 6.86
N ARG A 44 16.31 0.83 6.07
CA ARG A 44 16.23 -0.59 6.42
C ARG A 44 17.29 -1.43 5.71
N LEU A 45 17.74 -2.46 6.43
CA LEU A 45 18.61 -3.52 5.92
C LEU A 45 17.80 -4.81 5.85
N GLU A 46 17.84 -5.51 4.72
CA GLU A 46 17.16 -6.78 4.52
C GLU A 46 18.10 -7.81 3.87
N LEU A 47 17.94 -9.08 4.23
CA LEU A 47 18.68 -10.14 3.59
C LEU A 47 18.18 -10.35 2.14
N ARG A 48 19.10 -10.49 1.21
CA ARG A 48 18.78 -10.78 -0.19
C ARG A 48 18.06 -12.13 -0.39
N THR A 49 18.15 -13.03 0.59
CA THR A 49 17.49 -14.34 0.62
C THR A 49 16.11 -14.30 1.32
N GLU A 50 15.73 -13.15 1.86
CA GLU A 50 14.43 -12.99 2.52
C GLU A 50 13.27 -13.19 1.53
N SER A 51 12.16 -13.64 2.08
CA SER A 51 10.91 -13.78 1.32
C SER A 51 10.50 -12.44 0.70
N ILE A 52 10.17 -12.45 -0.59
CA ILE A 52 9.64 -11.28 -1.32
C ILE A 52 8.46 -10.65 -0.58
N CYS A 53 7.69 -11.46 0.13
CA CYS A 53 6.54 -11.03 0.91
C CYS A 53 6.91 -10.18 2.11
N ARG A 54 7.97 -10.56 2.82
CA ARG A 54 8.51 -9.79 3.94
C ARG A 54 9.11 -8.47 3.44
N LEU A 55 9.81 -8.51 2.32
CA LEU A 55 10.34 -7.31 1.68
C LEU A 55 9.22 -6.34 1.29
N ARG A 56 8.13 -6.83 0.67
CA ARG A 56 6.96 -6.01 0.33
C ARG A 56 6.30 -5.40 1.56
N ALA A 57 6.10 -6.18 2.62
CA ALA A 57 5.50 -5.68 3.87
C ALA A 57 6.36 -4.57 4.48
N ASN A 58 7.68 -4.74 4.50
CA ASN A 58 8.61 -3.76 5.04
C ASN A 58 8.67 -2.48 4.18
N ILE A 59 8.67 -2.60 2.85
CA ILE A 59 8.60 -1.43 1.95
C ILE A 59 7.28 -0.69 2.17
N ARG A 60 6.15 -1.41 2.23
CA ARG A 60 4.83 -0.81 2.48
C ARG A 60 4.81 -0.02 3.79
N MET A 61 5.32 -0.61 4.87
CA MET A 61 5.39 0.05 6.17
C MET A 61 6.26 1.31 6.14
N LEU A 62 7.39 1.28 5.43
CA LEU A 62 8.24 2.46 5.27
C LEU A 62 7.54 3.59 4.52
N VAL A 63 6.82 3.26 3.45
CA VAL A 63 6.06 4.25 2.67
C VAL A 63 4.90 4.81 3.50
N GLU A 64 4.13 3.96 4.18
CA GLU A 64 3.01 4.38 5.03
C GLU A 64 3.48 5.29 6.18
N ASN A 65 4.58 4.94 6.86
CA ASN A 65 5.16 5.77 7.90
C ASN A 65 5.59 7.16 7.38
N ARG A 66 6.12 7.23 6.16
CA ARG A 66 6.47 8.51 5.52
C ARG A 66 5.24 9.34 5.17
N MET A 67 4.18 8.71 4.71
CA MET A 67 2.91 9.40 4.44
C MET A 67 2.32 9.98 5.72
N VAL A 68 2.29 9.21 6.82
CA VAL A 68 1.81 9.69 8.13
C VAL A 68 2.66 10.85 8.64
N LEU A 69 3.99 10.79 8.51
CA LEU A 69 4.87 11.88 8.88
C LEU A 69 4.62 13.14 8.04
N ARG A 70 4.45 12.98 6.72
CA ARG A 70 4.14 14.09 5.80
C ARG A 70 2.82 14.76 6.19
N GLU A 71 1.79 14.00 6.49
CA GLU A 71 0.51 14.54 6.94
C GLU A 71 0.62 15.27 8.30
N ARG A 72 1.36 14.71 9.25
CA ARG A 72 1.61 15.39 10.53
C ARG A 72 2.40 16.68 10.36
N VAL A 73 3.41 16.69 9.50
CA VAL A 73 4.19 17.89 9.18
C VAL A 73 3.31 18.93 8.48
N LYS A 74 2.44 18.53 7.55
CA LYS A 74 1.46 19.44 6.93
C LYS A 74 0.54 20.09 7.97
N LEU A 75 -0.01 19.29 8.89
CA LEU A 75 -0.85 19.79 10.00
C LEU A 75 -0.06 20.75 10.90
N PHE A 76 1.18 20.44 11.24
CA PHE A 76 2.02 21.29 12.09
C PHE A 76 2.40 22.61 11.39
N LEU A 77 2.60 22.58 10.08
CA LEU A 77 2.91 23.76 9.28
C LEU A 77 1.66 24.60 8.95
N SER A 78 0.46 24.04 9.01
CA SER A 78 -0.78 24.82 8.83
C SER A 78 -1.08 25.73 10.01
N ASP A 79 -0.58 25.40 11.21
CA ASP A 79 -0.66 26.25 12.40
C ASP A 79 0.50 27.29 12.47
N ALA A 80 1.57 27.07 11.74
CA ALA A 80 2.69 27.99 11.64
C ALA A 80 2.61 28.72 10.29
N VAL A 81 2.30 30.00 10.31
CA VAL A 81 2.26 30.90 9.15
C VAL A 81 3.63 30.97 8.47
N PHE A 82 3.92 30.02 7.59
CA PHE A 82 4.98 30.14 6.60
C PHE A 82 4.41 29.76 5.24
N PRO A 83 4.34 30.69 4.27
CA PRO A 83 3.91 30.40 2.91
C PRO A 83 5.05 29.73 2.14
N MET A 84 5.19 28.42 2.24
CA MET A 84 5.80 27.64 1.17
C MET A 84 4.66 27.26 0.22
N VAL A 85 4.52 28.06 -0.81
CA VAL A 85 3.56 27.86 -1.89
C VAL A 85 4.01 26.66 -2.72
N PRO A 86 3.32 25.51 -2.68
CA PRO A 86 3.38 24.54 -3.78
C PRO A 86 2.79 25.24 -5.01
N THR A 87 3.33 25.01 -6.17
CA THR A 87 2.78 25.57 -7.40
C THR A 87 1.31 25.14 -7.52
N LYS A 88 0.45 26.05 -7.94
CA LYS A 88 -1.01 25.83 -8.06
C LYS A 88 -1.37 24.52 -8.79
N GLU A 89 -0.54 24.11 -9.73
CA GLU A 89 -0.71 22.92 -10.55
C GLU A 89 -0.50 21.60 -9.78
N GLU A 90 0.43 21.54 -8.81
CA GLU A 90 0.67 20.34 -8.00
C GLU A 90 -0.43 20.10 -6.93
N MET A 91 -0.97 21.16 -6.36
CA MET A 91 -2.09 21.08 -5.40
C MET A 91 -3.41 20.67 -6.07
N GLU A 92 -3.64 21.10 -7.30
CA GLU A 92 -4.87 20.78 -8.04
C GLU A 92 -4.87 19.33 -8.52
N THR A 93 -3.72 18.76 -8.88
CA THR A 93 -3.63 17.35 -9.31
C THR A 93 -3.72 16.38 -8.13
N GLU A 94 -2.98 16.59 -7.03
CA GLU A 94 -3.06 15.72 -5.84
C GLU A 94 -4.47 15.72 -5.23
N ASN A 95 -5.15 16.85 -5.19
CA ASN A 95 -6.52 16.94 -4.70
C ASN A 95 -7.52 16.23 -5.63
N THR A 96 -7.33 16.37 -6.93
CA THR A 96 -8.20 15.73 -7.93
C THR A 96 -8.04 14.20 -7.91
N ASP A 97 -6.83 13.69 -7.74
CA ASP A 97 -6.55 12.26 -7.66
C ASP A 97 -7.11 11.65 -6.38
N GLN A 98 -6.95 12.34 -5.26
CA GLN A 98 -7.53 11.90 -3.99
C GLN A 98 -9.06 11.85 -4.04
N ILE A 99 -9.70 12.91 -4.54
CA ILE A 99 -11.17 12.96 -4.72
C ILE A 99 -11.64 11.83 -5.64
N PHE A 100 -10.90 11.57 -6.72
CA PHE A 100 -11.23 10.48 -7.63
C PHE A 100 -11.12 9.12 -6.93
N MET A 101 -10.04 8.85 -6.22
CA MET A 101 -9.83 7.59 -5.49
C MET A 101 -10.84 7.39 -4.37
N ASP A 102 -11.21 8.46 -3.65
CA ASP A 102 -12.25 8.41 -2.62
C ASP A 102 -13.61 8.06 -3.22
N LYS A 103 -13.93 8.61 -4.41
CA LYS A 103 -15.14 8.26 -5.14
C LYS A 103 -15.12 6.79 -5.57
N VAL A 104 -14.00 6.30 -6.11
CA VAL A 104 -13.80 4.88 -6.47
C VAL A 104 -14.01 3.98 -5.25
N ASN A 105 -13.35 4.28 -4.14
CA ASN A 105 -13.43 3.50 -2.91
C ASN A 105 -14.84 3.46 -2.34
N LYS A 106 -15.54 4.59 -2.32
CA LYS A 106 -16.93 4.70 -1.85
C LYS A 106 -17.90 3.85 -2.69
N ILE A 107 -17.69 3.81 -4.00
CA ILE A 107 -18.50 2.99 -4.91
C ILE A 107 -18.16 1.50 -4.72
N LEU A 108 -16.87 1.15 -4.57
CA LEU A 108 -16.45 -0.21 -4.28
C LEU A 108 -17.04 -0.71 -2.95
N GLU A 109 -16.99 0.09 -1.88
CA GLU A 109 -17.57 -0.29 -0.58
C GLU A 109 -19.06 -0.60 -0.66
N LYS A 110 -19.81 0.18 -1.42
CA LYS A 110 -21.26 -0.06 -1.62
C LYS A 110 -21.56 -1.34 -2.40
N ASN A 111 -20.64 -1.80 -3.23
CA ASN A 111 -20.85 -2.90 -4.16
C ASN A 111 -20.00 -4.14 -3.85
N LEU A 112 -19.29 -4.17 -2.70
CA LEU A 112 -18.40 -5.25 -2.31
C LEU A 112 -19.06 -6.63 -2.31
N SER A 113 -20.30 -6.71 -1.84
CA SER A 113 -21.07 -7.95 -1.75
C SER A 113 -21.63 -8.45 -3.09
N THR A 114 -21.54 -7.62 -4.14
CA THR A 114 -22.08 -7.97 -5.44
C THR A 114 -21.05 -8.77 -6.24
N ASP A 115 -21.27 -10.07 -6.37
CA ASP A 115 -20.40 -11.03 -7.06
C ASP A 115 -20.12 -10.64 -8.55
N LYS A 116 -21.03 -9.89 -9.17
CA LYS A 116 -20.98 -9.48 -10.58
C LYS A 116 -20.68 -8.00 -10.77
N TYR A 117 -20.09 -7.33 -9.78
CA TYR A 117 -19.72 -5.93 -9.97
C TYR A 117 -18.42 -5.83 -10.78
N THR A 118 -18.59 -5.52 -12.07
CA THR A 118 -17.51 -5.50 -13.05
C THR A 118 -16.83 -4.13 -13.12
N ILE A 119 -15.64 -4.08 -13.69
CA ILE A 119 -14.93 -2.83 -13.98
C ILE A 119 -15.75 -1.92 -14.91
N ASP A 120 -16.51 -2.53 -15.84
CA ASP A 120 -17.38 -1.76 -16.74
C ASP A 120 -18.47 -1.02 -15.96
N LYS A 121 -19.09 -1.66 -14.98
CA LYS A 121 -20.07 -1.00 -14.09
C LYS A 121 -19.41 0.08 -13.27
N LEU A 122 -18.25 -0.19 -12.70
CA LEU A 122 -17.50 0.78 -11.90
C LEU A 122 -17.12 2.01 -12.74
N SER A 123 -16.67 1.84 -13.98
CA SER A 123 -16.34 2.95 -14.86
C SER A 123 -17.57 3.80 -15.20
N ILE A 124 -18.72 3.17 -15.44
CA ILE A 124 -20.01 3.85 -15.69
C ILE A 124 -20.45 4.65 -14.44
N ASP A 125 -20.39 4.04 -13.25
CA ASP A 125 -20.81 4.67 -11.99
C ASP A 125 -19.92 5.87 -11.63
N ILE A 126 -18.66 5.87 -12.09
CA ILE A 126 -17.74 7.00 -11.96
C ILE A 126 -18.02 8.08 -13.01
N GLY A 127 -18.65 7.73 -14.13
CA GLY A 127 -18.92 8.62 -15.25
C GLY A 127 -17.77 8.69 -16.25
N MET A 128 -17.01 7.60 -16.41
CA MET A 128 -15.87 7.51 -17.33
C MET A 128 -16.04 6.34 -18.31
N SER A 129 -15.40 6.44 -19.48
CA SER A 129 -15.24 5.27 -20.35
C SER A 129 -14.32 4.26 -19.68
N ARG A 130 -14.48 2.96 -20.03
CA ARG A 130 -13.60 1.89 -19.51
C ARG A 130 -12.12 2.20 -19.72
N THR A 131 -11.75 2.65 -20.92
CA THR A 131 -10.35 2.96 -21.26
C THR A 131 -9.80 4.11 -20.42
N ALA A 132 -10.58 5.20 -20.27
CA ALA A 132 -10.18 6.33 -19.46
C ALA A 132 -10.04 5.95 -17.96
N PHE A 133 -10.97 5.15 -17.44
CA PHE A 133 -10.91 4.63 -16.07
C PHE A 133 -9.69 3.75 -15.86
N TYR A 134 -9.41 2.85 -16.82
CA TYR A 134 -8.25 1.95 -16.75
C TYR A 134 -6.93 2.74 -16.71
N SER A 135 -6.76 3.70 -17.62
CA SER A 135 -5.57 4.56 -17.66
C SER A 135 -5.42 5.36 -16.38
N ARG A 136 -6.50 5.96 -15.86
CA ARG A 136 -6.47 6.79 -14.67
C ARG A 136 -6.11 6.01 -13.41
N ILE A 137 -6.70 4.82 -13.19
CA ILE A 137 -6.35 3.95 -12.06
C ILE A 137 -4.88 3.54 -12.15
N ARG A 138 -4.42 3.16 -13.34
CA ARG A 138 -3.03 2.75 -13.54
C ARG A 138 -2.04 3.90 -13.30
N GLU A 139 -2.38 5.10 -13.72
CA GLU A 139 -1.58 6.30 -13.49
C GLU A 139 -1.43 6.60 -12.00
N ILE A 140 -2.54 6.59 -11.25
CA ILE A 140 -2.55 6.92 -9.82
C ILE A 140 -1.95 5.80 -8.96
N THR A 141 -2.29 4.54 -9.24
CA THR A 141 -1.96 3.40 -8.36
C THR A 141 -0.77 2.58 -8.83
N GLY A 142 -0.31 2.78 -10.05
CA GLY A 142 0.69 1.93 -10.71
C GLY A 142 0.19 0.53 -11.07
N ASN A 143 -1.07 0.21 -10.78
CA ASN A 143 -1.66 -1.12 -10.95
C ASN A 143 -2.90 -1.10 -11.85
N PRO A 144 -3.17 -2.19 -12.59
CA PRO A 144 -4.43 -2.37 -13.30
C PRO A 144 -5.63 -2.33 -12.33
N PRO A 145 -6.82 -1.87 -12.77
CA PRO A 145 -8.02 -1.81 -11.93
C PRO A 145 -8.39 -3.14 -11.27
N GLU A 146 -8.17 -4.28 -11.94
CA GLU A 146 -8.41 -5.61 -11.39
C GLU A 146 -7.59 -5.86 -10.13
N ASN A 147 -6.30 -5.52 -10.18
CA ASN A 147 -5.39 -5.68 -9.07
C ASN A 147 -5.71 -4.71 -7.93
N TYR A 148 -6.12 -3.48 -8.27
CA TYR A 148 -6.55 -2.50 -7.28
C TYR A 148 -7.81 -2.98 -6.54
N ILE A 149 -8.85 -3.42 -7.26
CA ILE A 149 -10.07 -3.94 -6.65
C ILE A 149 -9.78 -5.19 -5.82
N TYR A 150 -8.88 -6.04 -6.30
CA TYR A 150 -8.48 -7.24 -5.55
C TYR A 150 -7.78 -6.87 -4.23
N SER A 151 -6.80 -5.95 -4.25
CA SER A 151 -6.13 -5.50 -3.03
C SER A 151 -7.11 -4.80 -2.08
N PHE A 152 -8.02 -3.97 -2.59
CA PHE A 152 -9.06 -3.32 -1.81
C PHE A 152 -9.97 -4.34 -1.07
N LYS A 153 -10.40 -5.41 -1.76
CA LYS A 153 -11.17 -6.49 -1.14
C LYS A 153 -10.35 -7.22 -0.07
N MET A 154 -9.07 -7.47 -0.31
CA MET A 154 -8.19 -8.14 0.65
C MET A 154 -7.93 -7.28 1.90
N ASP A 155 -7.71 -5.98 1.73
CA ASP A 155 -7.55 -5.03 2.85
C ASP A 155 -8.85 -4.94 3.69
N ARG A 156 -10.01 -5.00 3.03
CA ARG A 156 -11.29 -5.05 3.75
C ARG A 156 -11.49 -6.37 4.48
N ALA A 157 -11.09 -7.49 3.86
CA ALA A 157 -11.09 -8.80 4.51
C ALA A 157 -10.27 -8.80 5.80
N LEU A 158 -9.06 -8.22 5.75
CA LEU A 158 -8.18 -8.12 6.90
C LEU A 158 -8.85 -7.38 8.07
N LYS A 159 -9.50 -6.23 7.78
CA LYS A 159 -10.23 -5.45 8.80
C LYS A 159 -11.41 -6.23 9.40
N LEU A 160 -12.16 -6.95 8.58
CA LEU A 160 -13.29 -7.76 9.03
C LEU A 160 -12.83 -8.96 9.88
N LEU A 161 -11.75 -9.63 9.49
CA LEU A 161 -11.13 -10.71 10.29
C LEU A 161 -10.61 -10.18 11.62
N ALA A 162 -9.97 -9.01 11.63
CA ALA A 162 -9.45 -8.38 12.84
C ALA A 162 -10.55 -7.99 13.82
N SER A 163 -11.75 -7.64 13.33
CA SER A 163 -12.90 -7.30 14.19
C SER A 163 -13.46 -8.49 14.97
N GLN A 164 -13.19 -9.72 14.52
CA GLN A 164 -13.68 -10.97 15.11
C GLN A 164 -15.22 -11.08 15.23
N GLN A 165 -15.95 -10.22 14.54
CA GLN A 165 -17.42 -10.16 14.58
C GLN A 165 -18.08 -11.14 13.61
N TYR A 166 -17.34 -11.62 12.61
CA TYR A 166 -17.87 -12.40 11.50
C TYR A 166 -17.05 -13.66 11.29
N THR A 167 -17.71 -14.71 10.86
CA THR A 167 -17.06 -15.94 10.40
C THR A 167 -16.38 -15.73 9.05
N VAL A 168 -15.39 -16.56 8.73
CA VAL A 168 -14.71 -16.51 7.42
C VAL A 168 -15.69 -16.67 6.25
N SER A 169 -16.77 -17.45 6.44
CA SER A 169 -17.80 -17.63 5.42
C SER A 169 -18.66 -16.37 5.20
N GLU A 170 -19.02 -15.69 6.27
CA GLU A 170 -19.76 -14.43 6.19
C GLU A 170 -18.90 -13.35 5.53
N ILE A 171 -17.62 -13.26 5.91
CA ILE A 171 -16.68 -12.33 5.29
C ILE A 171 -16.52 -12.59 3.79
N ALA A 172 -16.42 -13.86 3.39
CA ALA A 172 -16.39 -14.24 1.99
C ALA A 172 -17.63 -13.71 1.23
N GLY A 173 -18.83 -13.95 1.78
CA GLY A 173 -20.07 -13.43 1.21
C GLY A 173 -20.16 -11.90 1.17
N MET A 174 -19.73 -11.22 2.24
CA MET A 174 -19.68 -9.75 2.30
C MET A 174 -18.75 -9.13 1.26
N LEU A 175 -17.72 -9.85 0.84
CA LEU A 175 -16.76 -9.42 -0.19
C LEU A 175 -17.12 -9.92 -1.60
N GLY A 176 -18.31 -10.55 -1.76
CA GLY A 176 -18.79 -11.02 -3.05
C GLY A 176 -18.08 -12.28 -3.55
N TYR A 177 -17.61 -13.14 -2.65
CA TYR A 177 -17.11 -14.47 -2.99
C TYR A 177 -18.21 -15.52 -2.78
N CYS A 178 -18.47 -16.32 -3.80
CA CYS A 178 -19.49 -17.37 -3.75
C CYS A 178 -19.12 -18.51 -2.81
N ASP A 179 -17.82 -18.70 -2.52
CA ASP A 179 -17.30 -19.81 -1.74
C ASP A 179 -16.18 -19.36 -0.79
N ALA A 180 -16.33 -19.72 0.49
CA ALA A 180 -15.35 -19.42 1.53
C ALA A 180 -13.99 -20.10 1.29
N LYS A 181 -13.96 -21.26 0.65
CA LYS A 181 -12.72 -21.97 0.31
C LYS A 181 -11.94 -21.22 -0.78
N TYR A 182 -12.64 -20.72 -1.78
CA TYR A 182 -12.03 -19.89 -2.84
C TYR A 182 -11.52 -18.57 -2.26
N PHE A 183 -12.31 -17.91 -1.40
CA PHE A 183 -11.85 -16.72 -0.67
C PHE A 183 -10.60 -17.03 0.16
N GLY A 184 -10.60 -18.12 0.94
CA GLY A 184 -9.45 -18.52 1.76
C GLY A 184 -8.19 -18.74 0.95
N LYS A 185 -8.29 -19.35 -0.24
CA LYS A 185 -7.18 -19.48 -1.18
C LYS A 185 -6.67 -18.11 -1.65
N LYS A 186 -7.57 -17.22 -2.09
CA LYS A 186 -7.23 -15.85 -2.55
C LYS A 186 -6.59 -15.01 -1.46
N PHE A 187 -7.10 -15.12 -0.23
CA PHE A 187 -6.52 -14.43 0.93
C PHE A 187 -5.11 -14.95 1.24
N LYS A 188 -4.93 -16.28 1.21
CA LYS A 188 -3.62 -16.90 1.40
C LYS A 188 -2.63 -16.53 0.30
N ASP A 189 -3.08 -16.48 -0.96
CA ASP A 189 -2.24 -16.06 -2.09
C ASP A 189 -1.77 -14.60 -1.93
N PHE A 190 -2.58 -13.75 -1.29
CA PHE A 190 -2.28 -12.33 -1.10
C PHE A 190 -1.44 -12.05 0.16
N TYR A 191 -1.84 -12.62 1.31
CA TYR A 191 -1.19 -12.38 2.60
C TYR A 191 -0.26 -13.51 3.06
N HIS A 192 -0.18 -14.62 2.33
CA HIS A 192 0.61 -15.83 2.64
C HIS A 192 0.24 -16.53 3.95
N VAL A 193 -0.89 -16.19 4.54
CA VAL A 193 -1.45 -16.79 5.74
C VAL A 193 -2.93 -17.13 5.50
N CYS A 194 -3.42 -18.22 6.05
CA CYS A 194 -4.85 -18.54 5.97
C CYS A 194 -5.67 -17.58 6.84
N PRO A 195 -6.93 -17.24 6.47
CA PRO A 195 -7.79 -16.40 7.30
C PRO A 195 -7.92 -16.90 8.75
N THR A 196 -8.05 -18.22 8.95
CA THR A 196 -8.13 -18.85 10.28
C THR A 196 -6.86 -18.71 11.11
N ASP A 197 -5.70 -18.81 10.46
CA ASP A 197 -4.41 -18.66 11.14
C ASP A 197 -4.13 -17.19 11.46
N TYR A 198 -4.57 -16.27 10.61
CA TYR A 198 -4.54 -14.85 10.90
C TYR A 198 -5.38 -14.49 12.12
N ILE A 199 -6.61 -15.00 12.24
CA ILE A 199 -7.45 -14.80 13.44
C ILE A 199 -6.73 -15.32 14.69
N LYS A 200 -6.16 -16.54 14.65
CA LYS A 200 -5.43 -17.10 15.78
C LYS A 200 -4.25 -16.23 16.22
N SER A 201 -3.53 -15.62 15.26
CA SER A 201 -2.39 -14.76 15.56
C SER A 201 -2.76 -13.42 16.22
N ILE A 202 -4.05 -13.03 16.18
CA ILE A 202 -4.54 -11.81 16.83
C ILE A 202 -5.05 -12.11 18.25
N ILE A 203 -5.52 -13.35 18.50
CA ILE A 203 -6.11 -13.76 19.77
C ILE A 203 -5.04 -14.20 20.78
N GLY A 204 -3.88 -14.70 20.31
CA GLY A 204 -2.76 -15.15 21.13
C GLY A 204 -1.75 -14.08 21.39
#